data_c794a5abd0991ff76c0f31f00879a7fa
#
_entry.id   c794a5abd0991ff76c0f31f00879a7fa
#
_cell.length_a   1.000
_cell.length_b   1.000
_cell.length_c   1.000
_cell.angle_alpha   90.00
_cell.angle_beta   90.00
_cell.angle_gamma   90.00
#
_symmetry.space_group_name_H-M   'P 1'
#
loop_
_entity.id
_entity.type
_entity.pdbx_description
1 polymer ?
#
loop_
_entity_poly.entity_id
_entity_poly.type
_entity_poly.pdbx_seq_one_letter_code
_entity_poly.pdbx_strand_id
1 'polypeptide(L)'
;MIPRNRPVINEADIAQHAGVPASTWRRRDAPAFRQRVASLFPHSRILIYDLEQARAYLEGKPLPELPAGEHPDDLLNDEETAVLLGVTASTVRAYATQGYLPAGKTLYSVRVWPRHAIDERRKNPPGQGKGGGRPPGTGKGPHKAHAYEGDPRLHTATAALRTAGDTPRHHIAASLAQQHGGSTRTWERLLTQASQTSPPS
;
A
#
# COMPACT_ATOMS: atom_id res chain seq x y z
N MET A 1 -13.57 8.55 -13.74
CA MET A 1 -12.95 7.80 -14.87
C MET A 1 -12.84 8.70 -16.10
N ILE A 2 -11.80 8.54 -16.90
CA ILE A 2 -11.66 9.26 -18.19
C ILE A 2 -12.23 8.35 -19.28
N PRO A 3 -13.31 8.75 -19.98
CA PRO A 3 -13.87 7.96 -21.05
C PRO A 3 -12.88 7.83 -22.23
N ARG A 4 -12.98 6.73 -22.98
CA ARG A 4 -12.13 6.49 -24.14
C ARG A 4 -12.15 7.67 -25.11
N ASN A 5 -11.01 7.94 -25.72
CA ASN A 5 -10.83 8.99 -26.75
C ASN A 5 -11.21 10.41 -26.30
N ARG A 6 -11.32 10.66 -24.98
CA ARG A 6 -11.55 12.00 -24.45
C ARG A 6 -10.25 12.63 -23.99
N PRO A 7 -9.82 13.72 -24.61
CA PRO A 7 -8.70 14.49 -24.13
C PRO A 7 -9.06 15.18 -22.82
N VAL A 8 -8.06 15.34 -21.95
CA VAL A 8 -8.23 15.90 -20.62
C VAL A 8 -7.40 17.15 -20.39
N ILE A 9 -7.83 17.97 -19.44
CA ILE A 9 -7.21 19.22 -19.08
C ILE A 9 -7.28 19.44 -17.56
N ASN A 10 -6.29 20.12 -16.98
CA ASN A 10 -6.30 20.56 -15.60
C ASN A 10 -6.69 22.04 -15.47
N GLU A 11 -6.92 22.53 -14.25
CA GLU A 11 -7.33 23.92 -14.02
C GLU A 11 -6.26 24.96 -14.41
N ALA A 12 -4.99 24.61 -14.35
CA ALA A 12 -3.92 25.55 -14.75
C ALA A 12 -3.95 25.80 -16.25
N ASP A 13 -4.14 24.73 -17.02
CA ASP A 13 -4.26 24.85 -18.49
C ASP A 13 -5.58 25.49 -18.90
N ILE A 14 -6.69 25.24 -18.16
CA ILE A 14 -7.97 25.95 -18.38
C ILE A 14 -7.77 27.47 -18.19
N ALA A 15 -7.08 27.87 -17.12
CA ALA A 15 -6.78 29.28 -16.89
C ALA A 15 -5.96 29.90 -18.03
N GLN A 16 -4.99 29.15 -18.56
CA GLN A 16 -4.22 29.58 -19.73
C GLN A 16 -5.10 29.74 -20.96
N HIS A 17 -6.00 28.77 -21.23
CA HIS A 17 -6.98 28.87 -22.32
C HIS A 17 -7.94 30.05 -22.17
N ALA A 18 -8.29 30.39 -20.94
CA ALA A 18 -9.11 31.56 -20.63
C ALA A 18 -8.35 32.89 -20.67
N GLY A 19 -7.02 32.87 -20.90
CA GLY A 19 -6.20 34.07 -20.93
C GLY A 19 -6.02 34.76 -19.59
N VAL A 20 -6.17 34.04 -18.46
CA VAL A 20 -6.08 34.60 -17.11
C VAL A 20 -5.02 33.86 -16.26
N PRO A 21 -4.38 34.53 -15.31
CA PRO A 21 -3.49 33.86 -14.37
C PRO A 21 -4.21 32.77 -13.56
N ALA A 22 -3.55 31.64 -13.26
CA ALA A 22 -4.15 30.52 -12.53
C ALA A 22 -4.69 30.90 -11.13
N SER A 23 -4.07 31.88 -10.47
CA SER A 23 -4.56 32.41 -9.18
C SER A 23 -5.88 33.18 -9.32
N THR A 24 -6.01 33.96 -10.39
CA THR A 24 -7.24 34.69 -10.72
C THR A 24 -8.34 33.71 -11.09
N TRP A 25 -8.02 32.71 -11.95
CA TRP A 25 -8.95 31.63 -12.29
C TRP A 25 -9.52 30.97 -11.04
N ARG A 26 -8.65 30.46 -10.17
CA ARG A 26 -9.07 29.71 -8.96
C ARG A 26 -10.00 30.51 -8.07
N ARG A 27 -9.76 31.84 -7.92
CA ARG A 27 -10.52 32.69 -7.02
C ARG A 27 -11.83 33.17 -7.63
N ARG A 28 -11.84 33.50 -8.93
CA ARG A 28 -12.96 34.18 -9.58
C ARG A 28 -13.83 33.24 -10.40
N ASP A 29 -13.21 32.42 -11.27
CA ASP A 29 -13.92 31.71 -12.33
C ASP A 29 -14.14 30.23 -12.03
N ALA A 30 -13.17 29.58 -11.35
CA ALA A 30 -13.23 28.15 -11.04
C ALA A 30 -14.48 27.73 -10.22
N PRO A 31 -15.00 28.51 -9.25
CA PRO A 31 -16.22 28.13 -8.54
C PRO A 31 -17.40 27.92 -9.48
N ALA A 32 -17.66 28.86 -10.39
CA ALA A 32 -18.76 28.76 -11.36
C ALA A 32 -18.51 27.64 -12.39
N PHE A 33 -17.26 27.48 -12.85
CA PHE A 33 -16.86 26.39 -13.71
C PHE A 33 -17.16 25.02 -13.10
N ARG A 34 -16.73 24.77 -11.86
CA ARG A 34 -16.94 23.50 -11.15
C ARG A 34 -18.40 23.16 -10.89
N GLN A 35 -19.28 24.15 -10.84
CA GLN A 35 -20.71 23.89 -10.72
C GLN A 35 -21.32 23.34 -12.01
N ARG A 36 -20.72 23.64 -13.17
CA ARG A 36 -21.22 23.24 -14.47
C ARG A 36 -20.46 22.09 -15.10
N VAL A 37 -19.15 22.02 -14.91
CA VAL A 37 -18.27 20.97 -15.48
C VAL A 37 -17.76 20.11 -14.33
N ALA A 38 -18.20 18.86 -14.30
CA ALA A 38 -17.79 17.90 -13.29
C ALA A 38 -16.36 17.44 -13.52
N SER A 39 -15.58 17.31 -12.44
CA SER A 39 -14.27 16.67 -12.53
C SER A 39 -14.43 15.18 -12.84
N LEU A 40 -13.57 14.65 -13.72
CA LEU A 40 -13.51 13.22 -14.04
C LEU A 40 -13.05 12.36 -12.86
N PHE A 41 -12.29 12.96 -11.91
CA PHE A 41 -11.84 12.34 -10.67
C PHE A 41 -12.17 13.27 -9.48
N PRO A 42 -13.40 13.27 -8.98
CA PRO A 42 -13.88 14.26 -7.99
C PRO A 42 -13.15 14.20 -6.64
N HIS A 43 -12.60 13.03 -6.26
CA HIS A 43 -11.88 12.85 -5.00
C HIS A 43 -10.37 13.01 -5.13
N SER A 44 -9.86 13.20 -6.35
CA SER A 44 -8.45 13.40 -6.59
C SER A 44 -7.98 14.79 -6.11
N ARG A 45 -6.77 14.85 -5.54
CA ARG A 45 -6.13 16.11 -5.18
C ARG A 45 -5.96 17.05 -6.39
N ILE A 46 -5.73 16.48 -7.57
CA ILE A 46 -5.60 17.20 -8.83
C ILE A 46 -6.85 16.94 -9.64
N LEU A 47 -7.64 17.99 -9.84
CA LEU A 47 -8.87 17.91 -10.61
C LEU A 47 -8.54 17.91 -12.10
N ILE A 48 -9.08 16.93 -12.79
CA ILE A 48 -8.96 16.73 -14.23
C ILE A 48 -10.35 16.79 -14.83
N TYR A 49 -10.46 17.49 -15.94
CA TYR A 49 -11.73 17.73 -16.65
C TYR A 49 -11.63 17.24 -18.08
N ASP A 50 -12.77 17.01 -18.69
CA ASP A 50 -12.86 16.80 -20.12
C ASP A 50 -12.53 18.09 -20.88
N LEU A 51 -11.60 18.02 -21.84
CA LEU A 51 -11.15 19.20 -22.59
C LEU A 51 -12.25 19.83 -23.42
N GLU A 52 -13.11 19.02 -24.03
CA GLU A 52 -14.18 19.53 -24.90
C GLU A 52 -15.26 20.23 -24.06
N GLN A 53 -15.60 19.67 -22.89
CA GLN A 53 -16.50 20.34 -21.96
C GLN A 53 -15.91 21.65 -21.43
N ALA A 54 -14.61 21.66 -21.08
CA ALA A 54 -13.93 22.87 -20.63
C ALA A 54 -13.93 23.96 -21.72
N ARG A 55 -13.65 23.61 -22.96
CA ARG A 55 -13.71 24.53 -24.10
C ARG A 55 -15.12 25.05 -24.34
N ALA A 56 -16.12 24.17 -24.38
CA ALA A 56 -17.51 24.57 -24.56
C ALA A 56 -17.97 25.56 -23.47
N TYR A 57 -17.55 25.30 -22.21
CA TYR A 57 -17.84 26.24 -21.12
C TYR A 57 -17.22 27.63 -21.35
N LEU A 58 -15.94 27.69 -21.71
CA LEU A 58 -15.24 28.96 -21.97
C LEU A 58 -15.84 29.72 -23.15
N GLU A 59 -16.36 29.01 -24.15
CA GLU A 59 -17.02 29.57 -25.32
C GLU A 59 -18.52 29.89 -25.09
N GLY A 60 -19.07 29.61 -23.91
CA GLY A 60 -20.49 29.79 -23.60
C GLY A 60 -21.43 28.86 -24.38
N LYS A 61 -20.90 27.74 -24.89
CA LYS A 61 -21.65 26.72 -25.65
C LYS A 61 -22.28 25.67 -24.74
N PRO A 62 -23.27 24.91 -25.22
CA PRO A 62 -23.78 23.72 -24.56
C PRO A 62 -22.64 22.72 -24.30
N LEU A 63 -22.62 22.13 -23.09
CA LEU A 63 -21.59 21.12 -22.78
C LEU A 63 -21.87 19.82 -23.54
N PRO A 64 -20.88 19.27 -24.23
CA PRO A 64 -21.02 17.95 -24.86
C PRO A 64 -21.19 16.87 -23.78
N GLU A 65 -22.04 15.91 -24.05
CA GLU A 65 -22.22 14.76 -23.17
C GLU A 65 -20.96 13.88 -23.18
N LEU A 66 -20.63 13.33 -22.02
CA LEU A 66 -19.60 12.30 -21.93
C LEU A 66 -20.17 10.97 -22.46
N PRO A 67 -19.33 10.13 -23.09
CA PRO A 67 -19.74 8.80 -23.52
C PRO A 67 -20.38 8.03 -22.35
N ALA A 68 -21.57 7.49 -22.58
CA ALA A 68 -22.26 6.68 -21.60
C ALA A 68 -21.71 5.26 -21.56
N GLY A 69 -21.80 4.64 -20.39
CA GLY A 69 -21.37 3.26 -20.17
C GLY A 69 -19.88 3.09 -19.91
N GLU A 70 -19.50 1.86 -19.62
CA GLU A 70 -18.13 1.48 -19.35
C GLU A 70 -17.48 0.89 -20.61
N HIS A 71 -16.22 1.27 -20.84
CA HIS A 71 -15.46 0.76 -21.98
C HIS A 71 -14.09 0.21 -21.52
N PRO A 72 -13.57 -0.87 -22.15
CA PRO A 72 -12.27 -1.43 -21.80
C PRO A 72 -11.09 -0.46 -21.83
N ASP A 73 -11.17 0.57 -22.69
CA ASP A 73 -10.13 1.58 -22.85
C ASP A 73 -10.34 2.85 -21.98
N ASP A 74 -11.39 2.88 -21.17
CA ASP A 74 -11.56 3.95 -20.19
C ASP A 74 -10.39 3.95 -19.19
N LEU A 75 -9.93 5.14 -18.81
CA LEU A 75 -8.82 5.25 -17.87
C LEU A 75 -9.34 5.48 -16.46
N LEU A 76 -8.89 4.63 -15.54
CA LEU A 76 -9.24 4.63 -14.13
C LEU A 76 -8.07 5.17 -13.30
N ASN A 77 -8.36 5.97 -12.28
CA ASN A 77 -7.36 6.36 -11.30
C ASN A 77 -7.16 5.27 -10.22
N ASP A 78 -6.31 5.52 -9.23
CA ASP A 78 -6.02 4.58 -8.15
C ASP A 78 -7.25 4.31 -7.24
N GLU A 79 -8.14 5.28 -7.03
CA GLU A 79 -9.36 5.12 -6.24
C GLU A 79 -10.39 4.24 -6.96
N GLU A 80 -10.66 4.52 -8.24
CA GLU A 80 -11.57 3.71 -9.04
C GLU A 80 -11.05 2.29 -9.26
N THR A 81 -9.74 2.16 -9.49
CA THR A 81 -9.06 0.86 -9.57
C THR A 81 -9.18 0.09 -8.25
N ALA A 82 -9.07 0.78 -7.10
CA ALA A 82 -9.21 0.18 -5.78
C ALA A 82 -10.61 -0.41 -5.57
N VAL A 83 -11.64 0.33 -5.98
CA VAL A 83 -13.03 -0.15 -5.91
C VAL A 83 -13.21 -1.43 -6.74
N LEU A 84 -12.70 -1.45 -7.99
CA LEU A 84 -12.84 -2.62 -8.87
C LEU A 84 -12.08 -3.85 -8.37
N LEU A 85 -10.93 -3.65 -7.72
CA LEU A 85 -10.11 -4.75 -7.18
C LEU A 85 -10.50 -5.15 -5.74
N GLY A 86 -11.39 -4.41 -5.07
CA GLY A 86 -11.76 -4.64 -3.68
C GLY A 86 -10.61 -4.38 -2.69
N VAL A 87 -9.74 -3.42 -2.98
CA VAL A 87 -8.56 -3.06 -2.16
C VAL A 87 -8.55 -1.56 -1.85
N THR A 88 -7.51 -1.07 -1.18
CA THR A 88 -7.32 0.36 -0.95
C THR A 88 -6.51 1.02 -2.07
N ALA A 89 -6.66 2.33 -2.27
CA ALA A 89 -5.88 3.09 -3.25
C ALA A 89 -4.35 3.02 -2.96
N SER A 90 -3.95 2.94 -1.68
CA SER A 90 -2.55 2.72 -1.30
C SER A 90 -2.03 1.35 -1.77
N THR A 91 -2.88 0.31 -1.70
CA THR A 91 -2.55 -1.03 -2.21
C THR A 91 -2.39 -1.01 -3.74
N VAL A 92 -3.25 -0.29 -4.46
CA VAL A 92 -3.12 -0.12 -5.92
C VAL A 92 -1.78 0.52 -6.28
N ARG A 93 -1.38 1.58 -5.56
CA ARG A 93 -0.07 2.23 -5.76
C ARG A 93 1.09 1.27 -5.49
N ALA A 94 1.00 0.46 -4.44
CA ALA A 94 1.99 -0.57 -4.13
C ALA A 94 2.05 -1.64 -5.23
N TYR A 95 0.91 -2.11 -5.73
CA TYR A 95 0.85 -3.06 -6.84
C TYR A 95 1.52 -2.53 -8.11
N ALA A 96 1.33 -1.25 -8.44
CA ALA A 96 2.00 -0.63 -9.58
C ALA A 96 3.53 -0.53 -9.38
N THR A 97 4.00 -0.28 -8.16
CA THR A 97 5.43 -0.22 -7.82
C THR A 97 6.07 -1.61 -7.83
N GLN A 98 5.34 -2.64 -7.40
CA GLN A 98 5.81 -4.03 -7.31
C GLN A 98 5.67 -4.79 -8.65
N GLY A 99 5.12 -4.17 -9.68
CA GLY A 99 4.91 -4.81 -10.98
C GLY A 99 3.70 -5.77 -11.05
N TYR A 100 2.84 -5.75 -10.04
CA TYR A 100 1.58 -6.51 -10.06
C TYR A 100 0.48 -5.85 -10.90
N LEU A 101 0.63 -4.58 -11.20
CA LEU A 101 -0.13 -3.84 -12.20
C LEU A 101 0.85 -3.25 -13.21
N PRO A 102 0.40 -2.99 -14.46
CA PRO A 102 1.20 -2.21 -15.41
C PRO A 102 1.61 -0.87 -14.81
N ALA A 103 2.69 -0.28 -15.30
CA ALA A 103 3.19 1.00 -14.80
C ALA A 103 2.14 2.12 -14.82
N GLY A 104 1.12 2.00 -15.68
CA GLY A 104 0.10 3.02 -15.89
C GLY A 104 0.63 4.21 -16.68
N LYS A 105 -0.27 5.10 -17.07
CA LYS A 105 0.04 6.39 -17.69
C LYS A 105 -0.11 7.50 -16.63
N THR A 106 0.77 8.48 -16.64
CA THR A 106 0.64 9.66 -15.77
C THR A 106 0.08 10.82 -16.58
N LEU A 107 -1.06 11.36 -16.14
CA LEU A 107 -1.70 12.54 -16.69
C LEU A 107 -1.81 13.58 -15.58
N TYR A 108 -1.19 14.75 -15.76
CA TYR A 108 -1.20 15.81 -14.74
C TYR A 108 -0.87 15.33 -13.33
N SER A 109 0.14 14.45 -13.20
CA SER A 109 0.55 13.81 -11.94
C SER A 109 -0.47 12.83 -11.34
N VAL A 110 -1.57 12.53 -12.02
CA VAL A 110 -2.49 11.45 -11.68
C VAL A 110 -2.14 10.23 -12.50
N ARG A 111 -1.89 9.11 -11.82
CA ARG A 111 -1.64 7.84 -12.49
C ARG A 111 -2.96 7.18 -12.86
N VAL A 112 -3.04 6.68 -14.08
CA VAL A 112 -4.25 6.05 -14.62
C VAL A 112 -3.91 4.75 -15.34
N TRP A 113 -4.86 3.84 -15.38
CA TRP A 113 -4.76 2.53 -16.04
C TRP A 113 -5.97 2.31 -16.93
N PRO A 114 -5.81 1.66 -18.09
CA PRO A 114 -6.95 1.25 -18.89
C PRO A 114 -7.75 0.17 -18.13
N ARG A 115 -9.08 0.27 -18.19
CA ARG A 115 -10.00 -0.63 -17.50
C ARG A 115 -9.73 -2.10 -17.81
N HIS A 116 -9.46 -2.45 -19.07
CA HIS A 116 -9.18 -3.84 -19.45
C HIS A 116 -8.02 -4.45 -18.68
N ALA A 117 -6.95 -3.68 -18.39
CA ALA A 117 -5.82 -4.17 -17.62
C ALA A 117 -6.19 -4.44 -16.15
N ILE A 118 -7.12 -3.67 -15.59
CA ILE A 118 -7.63 -3.88 -14.24
C ILE A 118 -8.58 -5.08 -14.21
N ASP A 119 -9.43 -5.23 -15.20
CA ASP A 119 -10.33 -6.39 -15.32
C ASP A 119 -9.57 -7.69 -15.52
N GLU A 120 -8.50 -7.68 -16.31
CA GLU A 120 -7.60 -8.83 -16.45
C GLU A 120 -6.95 -9.19 -15.11
N ARG A 121 -6.47 -8.18 -14.39
CA ARG A 121 -5.90 -8.36 -13.06
C ARG A 121 -6.92 -8.92 -12.06
N ARG A 122 -8.16 -8.49 -12.11
CA ARG A 122 -9.26 -8.99 -11.28
C ARG A 122 -9.56 -10.47 -11.56
N LYS A 123 -9.51 -10.87 -12.82
CA LYS A 123 -9.68 -12.27 -13.26
C LYS A 123 -8.53 -13.17 -12.85
N ASN A 124 -7.30 -12.61 -12.80
CA ASN A 124 -6.06 -13.32 -12.50
C ASN A 124 -5.37 -12.70 -11.28
N PRO A 125 -5.94 -12.85 -10.05
CA PRO A 125 -5.31 -12.30 -8.86
C PRO A 125 -3.97 -12.99 -8.59
N PRO A 126 -2.92 -12.27 -8.17
CA PRO A 126 -1.62 -12.88 -7.84
C PRO A 126 -1.80 -13.84 -6.67
N GLY A 127 -1.15 -14.96 -6.75
CA GLY A 127 -1.21 -16.01 -5.73
C GLY A 127 -2.28 -17.07 -5.95
N GLN A 128 -3.18 -16.93 -6.90
CA GLN A 128 -4.10 -18.01 -7.32
C GLN A 128 -3.58 -18.82 -8.53
N GLY A 129 -2.35 -18.60 -8.97
CA GLY A 129 -1.73 -19.32 -10.07
C GLY A 129 -0.30 -19.72 -9.76
N LYS A 130 0.28 -20.59 -10.57
CA LYS A 130 1.66 -21.11 -10.49
C LYS A 130 2.67 -19.97 -10.18
N GLY A 131 3.10 -19.82 -8.93
CA GLY A 131 4.23 -18.95 -8.57
C GLY A 131 4.05 -18.00 -7.38
N GLY A 132 2.87 -17.88 -6.75
CA GLY A 132 2.64 -16.92 -5.65
C GLY A 132 2.81 -17.45 -4.23
N GLY A 133 3.03 -18.73 -4.05
CA GLY A 133 3.32 -19.37 -2.78
C GLY A 133 4.74 -19.96 -2.77
N ARG A 134 5.32 -20.09 -1.61
CA ARG A 134 6.54 -20.87 -1.40
C ARG A 134 6.32 -22.26 -2.04
N PRO A 135 7.18 -22.73 -2.95
CA PRO A 135 7.00 -24.04 -3.60
C PRO A 135 6.67 -25.12 -2.55
N PRO A 136 5.65 -25.97 -2.79
CA PRO A 136 5.39 -27.10 -1.91
C PRO A 136 6.65 -27.93 -1.78
N GLY A 137 7.11 -28.21 -0.57
CA GLY A 137 8.32 -29.01 -0.34
C GLY A 137 9.61 -28.21 -0.09
N THR A 138 9.65 -26.87 -0.31
CA THR A 138 10.68 -26.06 0.32
C THR A 138 10.35 -25.94 1.80
N GLY A 139 10.61 -27.00 2.56
CA GLY A 139 10.58 -26.93 4.01
C GLY A 139 11.36 -25.70 4.49
N LYS A 140 11.02 -25.16 5.65
CA LYS A 140 11.92 -24.20 6.30
C LYS A 140 13.31 -24.82 6.16
N GLY A 141 14.25 -24.14 5.51
CA GLY A 141 15.64 -24.56 5.49
C GLY A 141 16.06 -24.93 6.91
N PRO A 142 17.14 -25.66 7.12
CA PRO A 142 17.53 -26.09 8.45
C PRO A 142 17.33 -24.90 9.40
N HIS A 143 16.55 -25.12 10.47
CA HIS A 143 16.28 -24.05 11.45
C HIS A 143 17.66 -23.47 11.82
N LYS A 144 17.83 -22.18 11.60
CA LYS A 144 19.03 -21.50 12.07
C LYS A 144 19.15 -21.86 13.54
N ALA A 145 20.25 -22.48 13.94
CA ALA A 145 20.50 -22.84 15.33
C ALA A 145 20.16 -21.63 16.21
N HIS A 146 19.44 -21.87 17.29
CA HIS A 146 19.09 -20.76 18.17
C HIS A 146 20.36 -20.09 18.67
N ALA A 147 20.39 -18.75 18.79
CA ALA A 147 21.58 -17.97 19.13
C ALA A 147 22.31 -18.45 20.40
N TYR A 148 21.64 -19.24 21.25
CA TYR A 148 22.16 -19.81 22.48
C TYR A 148 22.23 -21.35 22.45
N GLU A 149 22.02 -21.98 21.29
CA GLU A 149 22.19 -23.42 21.16
C GLU A 149 23.67 -23.79 21.37
N GLY A 150 23.93 -24.66 22.35
CA GLY A 150 25.30 -24.98 22.73
C GLY A 150 25.99 -23.97 23.68
N ASP A 151 25.30 -22.92 24.09
CA ASP A 151 25.86 -21.97 25.11
C ASP A 151 25.99 -22.66 26.45
N PRO A 152 27.22 -22.76 27.07
CA PRO A 152 27.43 -23.43 28.33
C PRO A 152 26.60 -22.83 29.50
N ARG A 153 26.22 -21.58 29.39
CA ARG A 153 25.37 -20.89 30.40
C ARG A 153 23.92 -21.40 30.42
N LEU A 154 23.46 -22.11 29.37
CA LEU A 154 22.13 -22.74 29.35
C LEU A 154 21.99 -23.77 30.47
N HIS A 155 23.05 -24.53 30.77
CA HIS A 155 23.02 -25.49 31.87
C HIS A 155 22.79 -24.78 33.21
N THR A 156 23.47 -23.66 33.46
CA THR A 156 23.31 -22.84 34.67
C THR A 156 21.90 -22.24 34.74
N ALA A 157 21.38 -21.72 33.62
CA ALA A 157 20.02 -21.19 33.53
C ALA A 157 18.96 -22.28 33.82
N THR A 158 19.14 -23.48 33.28
CA THR A 158 18.25 -24.63 33.55
C THR A 158 18.27 -25.06 34.99
N ALA A 159 19.47 -25.13 35.62
CA ALA A 159 19.60 -25.45 37.05
C ALA A 159 18.91 -24.40 37.92
N ALA A 160 19.12 -23.13 37.60
CA ALA A 160 18.49 -22.04 38.36
C ALA A 160 16.95 -22.08 38.25
N LEU A 161 16.38 -22.40 37.09
CA LEU A 161 14.91 -22.55 36.95
C LEU A 161 14.36 -23.70 37.81
N ARG A 162 15.10 -24.81 37.93
CA ARG A 162 14.64 -25.96 38.73
C ARG A 162 14.60 -25.65 40.23
N THR A 163 15.49 -24.79 40.71
CA THR A 163 15.60 -24.44 42.13
C THR A 163 14.84 -23.20 42.52
N ALA A 164 14.39 -22.41 41.59
CA ALA A 164 13.83 -21.07 41.79
C ALA A 164 12.38 -21.07 42.31
N GLY A 165 11.64 -22.19 42.19
CA GLY A 165 10.21 -22.23 42.57
C GLY A 165 9.41 -21.11 41.91
N ASP A 166 8.63 -20.37 42.69
CA ASP A 166 7.80 -19.26 42.23
C ASP A 166 8.55 -17.93 42.03
N THR A 167 9.87 -17.93 42.06
CA THR A 167 10.67 -16.71 41.93
C THR A 167 10.51 -16.10 40.55
N PRO A 168 10.16 -14.80 40.44
CA PRO A 168 10.03 -14.15 39.11
C PRO A 168 11.32 -14.20 38.30
N ARG A 169 11.21 -14.51 37.02
CA ARG A 169 12.36 -14.72 36.10
C ARG A 169 13.37 -13.56 36.08
N HIS A 170 12.91 -12.32 36.22
CA HIS A 170 13.81 -11.17 36.21
C HIS A 170 14.72 -11.14 37.46
N HIS A 171 14.26 -11.63 38.61
CA HIS A 171 15.09 -11.76 39.82
C HIS A 171 16.13 -12.87 39.63
N ILE A 172 15.73 -14.00 39.04
CA ILE A 172 16.67 -15.09 38.71
C ILE A 172 17.75 -14.58 37.75
N ALA A 173 17.36 -13.85 36.71
CA ALA A 173 18.28 -13.28 35.73
C ALA A 173 19.25 -12.26 36.37
N ALA A 174 18.76 -11.42 37.29
CA ALA A 174 19.59 -10.46 38.00
C ALA A 174 20.62 -11.16 38.91
N SER A 175 20.19 -12.18 39.65
CA SER A 175 21.07 -13.00 40.50
C SER A 175 22.16 -13.72 39.69
N LEU A 176 21.77 -14.35 38.57
CA LEU A 176 22.71 -15.01 37.64
C LEU A 176 23.71 -14.02 37.02
N ALA A 177 23.25 -12.82 36.64
CA ALA A 177 24.12 -11.78 36.12
C ALA A 177 25.16 -11.32 37.16
N GLN A 178 24.74 -11.24 38.41
CA GLN A 178 25.62 -10.86 39.51
C GLN A 178 26.64 -11.97 39.85
N GLN A 179 26.21 -13.22 39.81
CA GLN A 179 27.08 -14.39 40.19
C GLN A 179 28.02 -14.81 39.07
N HIS A 180 27.57 -14.77 37.83
CA HIS A 180 28.29 -15.32 36.69
C HIS A 180 28.71 -14.26 35.66
N GLY A 181 28.42 -13.00 35.91
CA GLY A 181 28.68 -11.90 35.00
C GLY A 181 27.71 -11.87 33.81
N GLY A 182 27.90 -10.88 32.94
CA GLY A 182 27.01 -10.66 31.82
C GLY A 182 25.82 -9.74 32.16
N SER A 183 24.97 -9.47 31.13
CA SER A 183 23.80 -8.59 31.33
C SER A 183 22.57 -9.39 31.78
N THR A 184 21.73 -8.79 32.63
CA THR A 184 20.43 -9.36 33.03
C THR A 184 19.60 -9.78 31.81
N ARG A 185 19.61 -8.96 30.73
CA ARG A 185 18.90 -9.25 29.49
C ARG A 185 19.41 -10.52 28.77
N THR A 186 20.70 -10.80 28.85
CA THR A 186 21.27 -12.04 28.32
C THR A 186 20.76 -13.25 29.10
N TRP A 187 20.75 -13.16 30.42
CA TRP A 187 20.26 -14.22 31.31
C TRP A 187 18.75 -14.45 31.17
N GLU A 188 17.94 -13.40 30.99
CA GLU A 188 16.50 -13.54 30.67
C GLU A 188 16.27 -14.36 29.41
N ARG A 189 17.06 -14.11 28.36
CA ARG A 189 16.97 -14.87 27.09
C ARG A 189 17.40 -16.33 27.27
N LEU A 190 18.45 -16.58 28.05
CA LEU A 190 18.91 -17.94 28.38
C LEU A 190 17.86 -18.70 29.22
N LEU A 191 17.24 -18.05 30.20
CA LEU A 191 16.13 -18.63 30.97
C LEU A 191 14.91 -18.93 30.11
N THR A 192 14.59 -18.08 29.13
CA THR A 192 13.50 -18.32 28.17
C THR A 192 13.81 -19.55 27.32
N GLN A 193 15.03 -19.67 26.79
CA GLN A 193 15.45 -20.82 26.02
C GLN A 193 15.47 -22.12 26.86
N ALA A 194 15.99 -22.04 28.09
CA ALA A 194 16.04 -23.18 29.01
C ALA A 194 14.63 -23.70 29.32
N SER A 195 13.64 -22.81 29.47
CA SER A 195 12.24 -23.22 29.73
C SER A 195 11.56 -23.87 28.52
N GLN A 196 12.02 -23.59 27.31
CA GLN A 196 11.49 -24.22 26.06
C GLN A 196 12.12 -25.59 25.80
N THR A 197 13.32 -25.83 26.30
CA THR A 197 14.08 -27.05 26.04
C THR A 197 13.83 -28.14 27.12
N SER A 198 13.29 -27.76 28.28
CA SER A 198 12.90 -28.71 29.32
C SER A 198 11.44 -29.13 29.12
N PRO A 199 11.14 -30.42 28.91
CA PRO A 199 9.76 -30.89 28.85
C PRO A 199 9.07 -30.64 30.21
N PRO A 200 7.74 -30.37 30.21
CA PRO A 200 7.00 -30.25 31.46
C PRO A 200 7.05 -31.57 32.22
N SER A 201 7.44 -31.52 33.46
CA SER A 201 7.40 -32.63 34.44
C SER A 201 5.97 -32.95 34.82
#